data_8029ee537b985ef9d593cffd636f2239
#
_entry.id   8029ee537b985ef9d593cffd636f2239
#
_cell.length_a   1.000
_cell.length_b   1.000
_cell.length_c   1.000
_cell.angle_alpha   90.00
_cell.angle_beta   90.00
_cell.angle_gamma   90.00
#
_symmetry.space_group_name_H-M   'P 1'
#
loop_
_entity.id
_entity.type
_entity.pdbx_description
1 polymer ?
#
loop_
_entity_poly.entity_id
_entity_poly.type
_entity_poly.pdbx_seq_one_letter_code
_entity_poly.pdbx_strand_id
1 'polypeptide(L)'
;VQGYAGTGPYIYEEYVSGEYTRFVRNEDYWGEKPYWDEIIVKYIPDSTSRLQALQTGEIDMIYGASLLSYEEYDQALAMDGIAGQMADKDTRVQIITTNATRPYMSDLRVRQAVAYAIDKEELSQATSNGYEPAADMIVTRDTPYADVELETTYDYNPDKANQLLDEAGWVM
;
A
#
# COMPACT_ATOMS: atom_id res chain seq x y z
N VAL A 1 -28.95 14.87 -11.92
CA VAL A 1 -28.29 15.98 -11.21
C VAL A 1 -27.28 16.55 -12.18
N GLN A 2 -27.51 17.76 -12.68
CA GLN A 2 -26.53 18.46 -13.49
C GLN A 2 -25.59 19.22 -12.55
N GLY A 3 -24.37 18.71 -12.39
CA GLY A 3 -23.32 19.31 -11.60
C GLY A 3 -23.05 18.60 -10.28
N TYR A 4 -21.83 18.72 -9.81
CA TYR A 4 -21.39 18.22 -8.50
C TYR A 4 -21.55 19.35 -7.47
N ALA A 5 -22.28 19.11 -6.39
CA ALA A 5 -22.41 20.05 -5.29
C ALA A 5 -21.34 19.73 -4.23
N GLY A 6 -20.27 20.49 -4.22
CA GLY A 6 -19.18 20.38 -3.25
C GLY A 6 -18.93 21.73 -2.56
N THR A 7 -18.33 21.70 -1.37
CA THR A 7 -17.93 22.89 -0.60
C THR A 7 -16.39 23.03 -0.57
N GLY A 8 -15.70 22.32 -1.44
CA GLY A 8 -14.24 22.26 -1.49
C GLY A 8 -13.60 23.46 -2.16
N PRO A 9 -12.25 23.53 -2.06
CA PRO A 9 -11.46 24.64 -2.64
C PRO A 9 -11.39 24.62 -4.16
N TYR A 10 -11.77 23.52 -4.80
CA TYR A 10 -11.81 23.36 -6.25
C TYR A 10 -13.18 22.89 -6.71
N ILE A 11 -13.59 23.32 -7.90
CA ILE A 11 -14.83 22.97 -8.57
C ILE A 11 -14.49 22.02 -9.72
N TYR A 12 -15.21 20.90 -9.84
CA TYR A 12 -15.14 20.03 -11.00
C TYR A 12 -15.62 20.80 -12.24
N GLU A 13 -14.83 20.76 -13.30
CA GLU A 13 -15.16 21.44 -14.55
C GLU A 13 -15.39 20.45 -15.69
N GLU A 14 -14.46 19.52 -15.92
CA GLU A 14 -14.49 18.64 -17.09
C GLU A 14 -13.94 17.23 -16.75
N TYR A 15 -14.48 16.24 -17.45
CA TYR A 15 -13.96 14.87 -17.47
C TYR A 15 -13.88 14.35 -18.89
N VAL A 16 -12.69 13.94 -19.32
CA VAL A 16 -12.47 13.24 -20.58
C VAL A 16 -12.13 11.79 -20.28
N SER A 17 -13.00 10.88 -20.71
CA SER A 17 -12.90 9.46 -20.39
C SER A 17 -11.59 8.85 -20.88
N GLY A 18 -10.83 8.26 -19.96
CA GLY A 18 -9.54 7.64 -20.25
C GLY A 18 -8.37 8.63 -20.41
N GLU A 19 -8.59 9.92 -20.22
CA GLU A 19 -7.56 10.95 -20.38
C GLU A 19 -7.34 11.72 -19.08
N TYR A 20 -8.31 12.53 -18.65
CA TYR A 20 -8.15 13.37 -17.46
C TYR A 20 -9.46 13.84 -16.82
N THR A 21 -9.34 14.35 -15.61
CA THR A 21 -10.36 15.17 -14.92
C THR A 21 -9.76 16.53 -14.60
N ARG A 22 -10.48 17.61 -14.91
CA ARG A 22 -10.08 19.00 -14.65
C ARG A 22 -10.90 19.62 -13.54
N PHE A 23 -10.20 20.30 -12.65
CA PHE A 23 -10.78 21.07 -11.57
C PHE A 23 -10.24 22.51 -11.64
N VAL A 24 -11.11 23.50 -11.43
CA VAL A 24 -10.75 24.92 -11.35
C VAL A 24 -10.91 25.44 -9.93
N ARG A 25 -10.14 26.46 -9.57
CA ARG A 25 -10.24 27.06 -8.24
C ARG A 25 -11.64 27.60 -7.97
N ASN A 26 -12.13 27.34 -6.76
CA ASN A 26 -13.35 27.92 -6.26
C ASN A 26 -13.07 29.32 -5.66
N GLU A 27 -13.41 30.37 -6.39
CA GLU A 27 -13.18 31.75 -5.94
C GLU A 27 -14.05 32.11 -4.73
N ASP A 28 -15.20 31.43 -4.51
CA ASP A 28 -16.10 31.59 -3.39
C ASP A 28 -15.82 30.62 -2.24
N TYR A 29 -14.63 29.98 -2.23
CA TYR A 29 -14.28 29.06 -1.16
C TYR A 29 -14.21 29.77 0.20
N TRP A 30 -14.89 29.20 1.19
CA TRP A 30 -15.02 29.76 2.55
C TRP A 30 -13.74 29.68 3.40
N GLY A 31 -12.75 28.89 3.01
CA GLY A 31 -11.46 28.75 3.69
C GLY A 31 -10.37 29.57 3.03
N GLU A 32 -9.12 29.20 3.27
CA GLU A 32 -7.97 29.82 2.64
C GLU A 32 -7.97 29.55 1.14
N LYS A 33 -7.74 30.60 0.34
CA LYS A 33 -7.76 30.52 -1.12
C LYS A 33 -6.64 29.58 -1.61
N PRO A 34 -6.98 28.55 -2.44
CA PRO A 34 -5.98 27.63 -2.96
C PRO A 34 -4.93 28.33 -3.83
N TYR A 35 -3.71 27.82 -3.79
CA TYR A 35 -2.59 28.40 -4.54
C TYR A 35 -2.73 28.23 -6.05
N TRP A 36 -3.11 27.03 -6.50
CA TRP A 36 -3.23 26.70 -7.92
C TRP A 36 -4.54 27.18 -8.52
N ASP A 37 -4.50 27.70 -9.76
CA ASP A 37 -5.71 28.11 -10.48
C ASP A 37 -6.50 26.91 -10.99
N GLU A 38 -5.80 25.84 -11.36
CA GLU A 38 -6.41 24.58 -11.81
C GLU A 38 -5.60 23.36 -11.37
N ILE A 39 -6.28 22.23 -11.31
CA ILE A 39 -5.68 20.90 -11.11
C ILE A 39 -6.18 19.97 -12.21
N ILE A 40 -5.26 19.34 -12.94
CA ILE A 40 -5.57 18.34 -13.96
C ILE A 40 -5.11 16.97 -13.46
N VAL A 41 -6.05 16.07 -13.19
CA VAL A 41 -5.75 14.69 -12.80
C VAL A 41 -5.74 13.83 -14.04
N LYS A 42 -4.56 13.52 -14.57
CA LYS A 42 -4.35 12.68 -15.75
C LYS A 42 -4.50 11.20 -15.43
N TYR A 43 -5.11 10.45 -16.33
CA TYR A 43 -5.22 9.00 -16.26
C TYR A 43 -4.07 8.36 -17.04
N ILE A 44 -3.05 7.90 -16.33
CA ILE A 44 -1.90 7.18 -16.88
C ILE A 44 -1.84 5.81 -16.18
N PRO A 45 -2.34 4.73 -16.77
CA PRO A 45 -2.51 3.43 -16.10
C PRO A 45 -1.20 2.69 -15.80
N ASP A 46 -0.18 2.88 -16.61
CA ASP A 46 1.11 2.23 -16.49
C ASP A 46 2.07 3.03 -15.61
N SER A 47 2.72 2.38 -14.64
CA SER A 47 3.57 3.06 -13.64
C SER A 47 4.85 3.63 -14.25
N THR A 48 5.48 2.92 -15.18
CA THR A 48 6.68 3.38 -15.87
C THR A 48 6.38 4.61 -16.72
N SER A 49 5.22 4.63 -17.39
CA SER A 49 4.75 5.80 -18.14
C SER A 49 4.48 7.00 -17.22
N ARG A 50 3.96 6.77 -16.00
CA ARG A 50 3.80 7.84 -15.00
C ARG A 50 5.15 8.40 -14.56
N LEU A 51 6.12 7.53 -14.30
CA LEU A 51 7.48 7.96 -13.93
C LEU A 51 8.14 8.79 -15.03
N GLN A 52 8.00 8.37 -16.29
CA GLN A 52 8.49 9.13 -17.44
C GLN A 52 7.80 10.50 -17.58
N ALA A 53 6.48 10.54 -17.40
CA ALA A 53 5.73 11.80 -17.46
C ALA A 53 6.17 12.79 -16.35
N LEU A 54 6.49 12.28 -15.15
CA LEU A 54 7.08 13.09 -14.08
C LEU A 54 8.50 13.58 -14.47
N GLN A 55 9.33 12.70 -15.00
CA GLN A 55 10.71 13.03 -15.41
C GLN A 55 10.76 14.07 -16.53
N THR A 56 9.81 14.03 -17.45
CA THR A 56 9.74 15.00 -18.58
C THR A 56 9.00 16.29 -18.22
N GLY A 57 8.43 16.39 -17.02
CA GLY A 57 7.62 17.55 -16.62
C GLY A 57 6.23 17.58 -17.29
N GLU A 58 5.78 16.48 -17.85
CA GLU A 58 4.41 16.36 -18.36
C GLU A 58 3.36 16.33 -17.23
N ILE A 59 3.76 15.81 -16.06
CA ILE A 59 3.03 15.91 -14.81
C ILE A 59 3.95 16.44 -13.72
N ASP A 60 3.36 17.14 -12.74
CA ASP A 60 4.08 17.77 -11.64
C ASP A 60 4.12 16.87 -10.40
N MET A 61 3.18 15.93 -10.27
CA MET A 61 3.05 15.10 -9.08
C MET A 61 2.42 13.74 -9.39
N ILE A 62 2.90 12.71 -8.69
CA ILE A 62 2.21 11.42 -8.58
C ILE A 62 1.73 11.29 -7.13
N TYR A 63 0.42 11.18 -6.91
CA TYR A 63 -0.17 11.12 -5.58
C TYR A 63 -1.14 9.95 -5.44
N GLY A 64 -0.87 9.07 -4.49
CA GLY A 64 -1.73 7.94 -4.14
C GLY A 64 -0.96 6.64 -3.93
N ALA A 65 -1.63 5.67 -3.32
CA ALA A 65 -1.04 4.36 -3.05
C ALA A 65 -0.90 3.52 -4.32
N SER A 66 0.18 2.76 -4.41
CA SER A 66 0.43 1.77 -5.48
C SER A 66 0.46 2.35 -6.90
N LEU A 67 0.77 3.61 -7.05
CA LEU A 67 0.92 4.27 -8.36
C LEU A 67 2.32 4.10 -8.95
N LEU A 68 3.33 3.93 -8.11
CA LEU A 68 4.68 3.51 -8.45
C LEU A 68 5.01 2.23 -7.67
N SER A 69 5.88 1.38 -8.22
CA SER A 69 6.56 0.38 -7.41
C SER A 69 7.55 1.07 -6.47
N TYR A 70 8.02 0.38 -5.44
CA TYR A 70 9.03 0.92 -4.53
C TYR A 70 10.36 1.20 -5.26
N GLU A 71 10.71 0.36 -6.24
CA GLU A 71 11.89 0.58 -7.09
C GLU A 71 11.74 1.86 -7.94
N GLU A 72 10.57 2.07 -8.55
CA GLU A 72 10.28 3.29 -9.32
C GLU A 72 10.24 4.54 -8.42
N TYR A 73 9.79 4.40 -7.17
CA TYR A 73 9.86 5.48 -6.19
C TYR A 73 11.30 5.84 -5.85
N ASP A 74 12.17 4.85 -5.61
CA ASP A 74 13.60 5.09 -5.39
C ASP A 74 14.26 5.73 -6.61
N GLN A 75 13.90 5.31 -7.82
CA GLN A 75 14.36 5.93 -9.06
C GLN A 75 13.91 7.40 -9.17
N ALA A 76 12.66 7.70 -8.79
CA ALA A 76 12.16 9.07 -8.79
C ALA A 76 12.93 9.96 -7.81
N LEU A 77 13.21 9.46 -6.59
CA LEU A 77 13.99 10.20 -5.60
C LEU A 77 15.45 10.46 -6.00
N ALA A 78 15.99 9.65 -6.90
CA ALA A 78 17.34 9.86 -7.45
C ALA A 78 17.40 10.92 -8.56
N MET A 79 16.25 11.44 -9.02
CA MET A 79 16.18 12.47 -10.06
C MET A 79 16.36 13.86 -9.45
N ASP A 80 17.08 14.74 -10.18
CA ASP A 80 17.23 16.14 -9.77
C ASP A 80 15.88 16.87 -9.74
N GLY A 81 15.60 17.55 -8.64
CA GLY A 81 14.41 18.38 -8.46
C GLY A 81 13.14 17.61 -8.11
N ILE A 82 13.21 16.29 -7.96
CA ILE A 82 12.09 15.46 -7.47
C ILE A 82 12.24 15.24 -5.96
N ALA A 83 11.15 15.42 -5.24
CA ALA A 83 11.03 15.08 -3.83
C ALA A 83 9.86 14.10 -3.63
N GLY A 84 9.96 13.19 -2.68
CA GLY A 84 8.93 12.26 -2.35
C GLY A 84 8.76 12.08 -0.85
N GLN A 85 7.55 11.70 -0.45
CA GLN A 85 7.21 11.38 0.93
C GLN A 85 6.32 10.14 0.95
N MET A 86 6.68 9.19 1.80
CA MET A 86 5.81 8.08 2.15
C MET A 86 4.90 8.49 3.31
N ALA A 87 3.77 7.78 3.47
CA ALA A 87 2.91 7.98 4.63
C ALA A 87 3.67 7.62 5.93
N ASP A 88 3.48 8.42 6.97
CA ASP A 88 4.11 8.20 8.28
C ASP A 88 3.49 7.01 9.04
N LYS A 89 2.35 6.52 8.58
CA LYS A 89 1.58 5.47 9.23
C LYS A 89 1.16 4.39 8.26
N ASP A 90 1.26 3.16 8.71
CA ASP A 90 0.76 2.01 7.99
C ASP A 90 -0.77 1.97 8.08
N THR A 91 -1.42 1.87 6.94
CA THR A 91 -2.89 1.82 6.84
C THR A 91 -3.41 0.50 6.28
N ARG A 92 -2.50 -0.37 5.85
CA ARG A 92 -2.83 -1.63 5.19
C ARG A 92 -1.91 -2.75 5.66
N VAL A 93 -2.48 -3.93 5.85
CA VAL A 93 -1.72 -5.17 6.12
C VAL A 93 -1.99 -6.16 4.99
N GLN A 94 -0.95 -6.78 4.47
CA GLN A 94 -1.07 -7.94 3.58
C GLN A 94 -1.11 -9.20 4.43
N ILE A 95 -2.11 -10.05 4.19
CA ILE A 95 -2.32 -11.26 4.97
C ILE A 95 -2.44 -12.50 4.08
N ILE A 96 -1.92 -13.61 4.59
CA ILE A 96 -2.17 -14.93 4.01
C ILE A 96 -3.28 -15.59 4.81
N THR A 97 -4.42 -15.85 4.17
CA THR A 97 -5.55 -16.51 4.81
C THR A 97 -5.56 -18.00 4.50
N THR A 98 -5.77 -18.82 5.52
CA THR A 98 -5.90 -20.27 5.37
C THR A 98 -7.34 -20.72 5.60
N ASN A 99 -7.83 -21.65 4.78
CA ASN A 99 -9.17 -22.24 4.98
C ASN A 99 -9.08 -23.45 5.91
N ALA A 100 -9.41 -23.25 7.18
CA ALA A 100 -9.36 -24.28 8.21
C ALA A 100 -10.35 -25.44 8.00
N THR A 101 -11.26 -25.37 7.03
CA THR A 101 -12.17 -26.50 6.69
C THR A 101 -11.57 -27.46 5.66
N ARG A 102 -10.43 -27.10 5.05
CA ARG A 102 -9.74 -27.98 4.10
C ARG A 102 -8.90 -29.03 4.82
N PRO A 103 -8.78 -30.26 4.26
CA PRO A 103 -8.16 -31.41 4.94
C PRO A 103 -6.80 -31.12 5.58
N TYR A 104 -5.93 -30.42 4.86
CA TYR A 104 -4.56 -30.15 5.36
C TYR A 104 -4.50 -28.97 6.33
N MET A 105 -5.35 -27.96 6.11
CA MET A 105 -5.39 -26.75 6.93
C MET A 105 -6.31 -26.85 8.15
N SER A 106 -7.01 -27.99 8.34
CA SER A 106 -7.84 -28.22 9.54
C SER A 106 -6.98 -28.47 10.79
N ASP A 107 -5.77 -29.02 10.64
CA ASP A 107 -4.84 -29.21 11.73
C ASP A 107 -4.16 -27.88 12.11
N LEU A 108 -4.26 -27.51 13.39
CA LEU A 108 -3.66 -26.29 13.91
C LEU A 108 -2.12 -26.28 13.75
N ARG A 109 -1.48 -27.43 13.94
CA ARG A 109 -0.03 -27.58 13.83
C ARG A 109 0.47 -27.24 12.43
N VAL A 110 -0.27 -27.66 11.39
CA VAL A 110 0.05 -27.32 9.99
C VAL A 110 -0.05 -25.81 9.76
N ARG A 111 -1.09 -25.15 10.26
CA ARG A 111 -1.22 -23.69 10.15
C ARG A 111 -0.10 -22.95 10.89
N GLN A 112 0.25 -23.41 12.08
CA GLN A 112 1.38 -22.85 12.85
C GLN A 112 2.72 -23.09 12.14
N ALA A 113 2.92 -24.26 11.54
CA ALA A 113 4.11 -24.57 10.76
C ALA A 113 4.26 -23.61 9.57
N VAL A 114 3.18 -23.36 8.84
CA VAL A 114 3.18 -22.36 7.76
C VAL A 114 3.59 -20.97 8.28
N ALA A 115 3.06 -20.54 9.42
CA ALA A 115 3.40 -19.26 10.01
C ALA A 115 4.88 -19.16 10.42
N TYR A 116 5.46 -20.21 11.02
CA TYR A 116 6.90 -20.27 11.38
C TYR A 116 7.83 -20.40 10.17
N ALA A 117 7.34 -20.93 9.04
CA ALA A 117 8.14 -21.12 7.84
C ALA A 117 8.31 -19.86 6.98
N ILE A 118 7.56 -18.80 7.26
CA ILE A 118 7.60 -17.54 6.50
C ILE A 118 8.54 -16.57 7.18
N ASP A 119 9.63 -16.22 6.49
CA ASP A 119 10.47 -15.10 6.87
C ASP A 119 9.82 -13.80 6.41
N LYS A 120 9.12 -13.15 7.34
CA LYS A 120 8.37 -11.92 7.07
C LYS A 120 9.28 -10.74 6.77
N GLU A 121 10.46 -10.69 7.39
CA GLU A 121 11.46 -9.64 7.16
C GLU A 121 12.09 -9.78 5.78
N GLU A 122 12.51 -11.00 5.40
CA GLU A 122 13.04 -11.26 4.05
C GLU A 122 11.97 -10.98 2.99
N LEU A 123 10.71 -11.36 3.24
CA LEU A 123 9.59 -11.08 2.35
C LEU A 123 9.39 -9.58 2.17
N SER A 124 9.42 -8.79 3.25
CA SER A 124 9.36 -7.33 3.21
C SER A 124 10.47 -6.75 2.36
N GLN A 125 11.71 -7.16 2.58
CA GLN A 125 12.86 -6.70 1.79
C GLN A 125 12.71 -7.05 0.30
N ALA A 126 12.29 -8.28 0.00
CA ALA A 126 12.19 -8.76 -1.38
C ALA A 126 11.03 -8.13 -2.18
N THR A 127 9.93 -7.74 -1.51
CA THR A 127 8.72 -7.25 -2.19
C THR A 127 8.54 -5.75 -2.12
N SER A 128 9.12 -5.09 -1.12
CA SER A 128 8.89 -3.67 -0.85
C SER A 128 10.16 -2.87 -0.55
N ASN A 129 11.37 -3.43 -0.78
CA ASN A 129 12.63 -2.81 -0.36
C ASN A 129 12.64 -2.41 1.14
N GLY A 130 11.83 -3.09 1.97
CA GLY A 130 11.67 -2.77 3.39
C GLY A 130 10.73 -1.61 3.71
N TYR A 131 10.10 -1.01 2.72
CA TYR A 131 9.12 0.07 2.94
C TYR A 131 7.85 -0.40 3.64
N GLU A 132 7.47 -1.66 3.49
CA GLU A 132 6.35 -2.27 4.21
C GLU A 132 6.91 -3.17 5.33
N PRO A 133 6.86 -2.77 6.61
CA PRO A 133 7.43 -3.57 7.69
C PRO A 133 6.67 -4.87 7.91
N ALA A 134 7.35 -5.88 8.46
CA ALA A 134 6.73 -7.13 8.85
C ALA A 134 5.60 -6.91 9.87
N ALA A 135 4.50 -7.63 9.73
CA ALA A 135 3.33 -7.52 10.60
C ALA A 135 3.03 -8.83 11.32
N ASP A 136 2.62 -8.72 12.59
CA ASP A 136 2.20 -9.85 13.43
C ASP A 136 0.68 -9.89 13.64
N MET A 137 -0.02 -8.86 13.18
CA MET A 137 -1.47 -8.72 13.35
C MET A 137 -2.16 -8.48 12.02
N ILE A 138 -3.45 -8.74 12.00
CA ILE A 138 -4.32 -8.47 10.84
C ILE A 138 -4.70 -6.99 10.68
N VAL A 139 -4.29 -6.16 11.61
CA VAL A 139 -4.44 -4.70 11.61
C VAL A 139 -3.09 -4.06 11.82
N THR A 140 -2.89 -2.85 11.35
CA THR A 140 -1.64 -2.12 11.57
C THR A 140 -1.55 -1.64 13.01
N ARG A 141 -0.32 -1.45 13.52
CA ARG A 141 -0.07 -0.92 14.86
C ARG A 141 -0.60 0.51 15.05
N ASP A 142 -0.74 1.25 13.96
CA ASP A 142 -1.32 2.61 13.94
C ASP A 142 -2.85 2.64 14.03
N THR A 143 -3.51 1.48 13.93
CA THR A 143 -4.95 1.38 14.10
C THR A 143 -5.33 1.69 15.56
N PRO A 144 -6.34 2.51 15.83
CA PRO A 144 -6.81 2.76 17.20
C PRO A 144 -7.11 1.44 17.93
N TYR A 145 -6.60 1.33 19.17
CA TYR A 145 -6.74 0.14 20.03
C TYR A 145 -5.95 -1.10 19.56
N ALA A 146 -5.00 -0.95 18.64
CA ALA A 146 -4.13 -2.05 18.18
C ALA A 146 -2.84 -2.20 19.01
N ASP A 147 -2.67 -1.47 20.09
CA ASP A 147 -1.56 -1.53 21.05
C ASP A 147 -1.68 -2.72 22.02
N VAL A 148 -2.05 -3.88 21.49
CA VAL A 148 -2.22 -5.11 22.27
C VAL A 148 -0.92 -5.92 22.31
N GLU A 149 -0.65 -6.53 23.46
CA GLU A 149 0.41 -7.53 23.59
C GLU A 149 -0.10 -8.87 23.08
N LEU A 150 0.64 -9.48 22.14
CA LEU A 150 0.30 -10.78 21.59
C LEU A 150 0.83 -11.89 22.49
N GLU A 151 0.01 -12.89 22.81
CA GLU A 151 0.46 -14.07 23.56
C GLU A 151 1.50 -14.90 22.80
N THR A 152 1.46 -14.88 21.47
CA THR A 152 2.37 -15.61 20.61
C THR A 152 2.64 -14.81 19.34
N THR A 153 3.92 -14.64 19.02
CA THR A 153 4.40 -14.22 17.71
C THR A 153 4.95 -15.44 16.96
N TYR A 154 4.78 -15.46 15.65
CA TYR A 154 5.31 -16.53 14.81
C TYR A 154 6.55 -16.01 14.09
N ASP A 155 7.66 -15.93 14.86
CA ASP A 155 8.96 -15.53 14.31
C ASP A 155 9.51 -16.63 13.41
N TYR A 156 10.23 -16.27 12.36
CA TYR A 156 10.78 -17.21 11.41
C TYR A 156 11.60 -18.32 12.10
N ASN A 157 11.13 -19.55 11.98
CA ASN A 157 11.77 -20.72 12.60
C ASN A 157 11.45 -22.00 11.81
N PRO A 158 12.21 -22.30 10.75
CA PRO A 158 11.97 -23.49 9.91
C PRO A 158 12.14 -24.80 10.67
N ASP A 159 13.00 -24.88 11.69
CA ASP A 159 13.13 -26.09 12.50
C ASP A 159 11.84 -26.36 13.29
N LYS A 160 11.25 -25.33 13.87
CA LYS A 160 9.95 -25.42 14.56
C LYS A 160 8.83 -25.77 13.58
N ALA A 161 8.85 -25.21 12.38
CA ALA A 161 7.89 -25.54 11.33
C ALA A 161 7.97 -27.03 10.95
N ASN A 162 9.16 -27.57 10.73
CA ASN A 162 9.38 -28.97 10.44
C ASN A 162 8.92 -29.87 11.59
N GLN A 163 9.27 -29.55 12.84
CA GLN A 163 8.82 -30.28 14.01
C GLN A 163 7.28 -30.38 14.06
N LEU A 164 6.57 -29.27 13.83
CA LEU A 164 5.10 -29.24 13.84
C LEU A 164 4.49 -30.08 12.71
N LEU A 165 5.13 -30.09 11.53
CA LEU A 165 4.71 -30.94 10.41
C LEU A 165 4.94 -32.42 10.72
N ASP A 166 6.05 -32.80 11.30
CA ASP A 166 6.33 -34.18 11.72
C ASP A 166 5.30 -34.65 12.77
N GLU A 167 5.02 -33.82 13.79
CA GLU A 167 3.99 -34.09 14.80
C GLU A 167 2.59 -34.21 14.18
N ALA A 168 2.32 -33.52 13.07
CA ALA A 168 1.07 -33.61 12.32
C ALA A 168 1.02 -34.82 11.35
N GLY A 169 2.12 -35.61 11.24
CA GLY A 169 2.21 -36.78 10.39
C GLY A 169 2.72 -36.51 8.97
N TRP A 170 3.29 -35.32 8.73
CA TRP A 170 3.89 -34.94 7.45
C TRP A 170 5.41 -35.13 7.50
N VAL A 171 5.85 -36.36 7.46
CA VAL A 171 7.29 -36.74 7.49
C VAL A 171 7.83 -36.72 6.06
N MET A 172 8.91 -35.96 5.81
CA MET A 172 9.63 -36.00 4.53
C MET A 172 10.64 -37.16 4.52
#